data_7cf2e17312d254065a2420ca0311345d
#
_entry.id   7cf2e17312d254065a2420ca0311345d
#
_cell.length_a   1.000
_cell.length_b   1.000
_cell.length_c   1.000
_cell.angle_alpha   90.00
_cell.angle_beta   90.00
_cell.angle_gamma   90.00
#
_symmetry.space_group_name_H-M   'P 1'
#
loop_
_entity.id
_entity.type
_entity.pdbx_description
1 polymer ?
#
loop_
_entity_poly.entity_id
_entity_poly.type
_entity_poly.pdbx_seq_one_letter_code
_entity_poly.pdbx_strand_id
1 'polypeptide(L)'
;MKPLKGETLVSLLISLGLSALLLLLVAQFYAQTQQQNQHLVLQLKLQAELQRTIQLIGKDLRRVGFRAANPKLIEDNLALFELDEKGTAITIAQADNAPSNSCVLFFYDLNSNGCIGEKYTKNTCVNGVKNVAKNIEKELFGYKLNGKMIETKQTYKNVVNADCRSEDCQSALTQSTCNAGGGWTDLLDEKEFEISQLRFDWLKAGKGIEIKLAGHLAAYKHIQYETSLVVPLLNQEE
;
A
#
# COMPACT_ATOMS: atom_id res chain seq x y z
N MET A 1 -62.88 -10.76 52.13
CA MET A 1 -61.47 -11.15 52.21
C MET A 1 -61.30 -12.39 51.35
N LYS A 2 -60.59 -12.32 50.26
CA LYS A 2 -60.23 -13.48 49.41
C LYS A 2 -59.13 -14.27 50.10
N PRO A 3 -59.26 -15.61 50.27
CA PRO A 3 -58.16 -16.39 50.85
C PRO A 3 -56.98 -16.35 49.92
N LEU A 4 -55.80 -15.95 50.44
CA LEU A 4 -54.49 -16.12 49.79
C LEU A 4 -54.25 -17.60 49.70
N LYS A 5 -54.39 -18.18 48.52
CA LYS A 5 -53.94 -19.54 48.21
C LYS A 5 -52.41 -19.58 48.38
N GLY A 6 -51.94 -20.33 49.38
CA GLY A 6 -50.52 -20.53 49.62
C GLY A 6 -49.90 -21.19 48.38
N GLU A 7 -48.92 -20.57 47.79
CA GLU A 7 -48.11 -21.18 46.78
C GLU A 7 -47.44 -22.43 47.37
N THR A 8 -47.53 -23.57 46.70
CA THR A 8 -46.90 -24.77 47.19
C THR A 8 -45.38 -24.65 46.99
N LEU A 9 -44.60 -25.18 47.92
CA LEU A 9 -43.14 -25.18 47.89
C LEU A 9 -42.60 -25.76 46.56
N VAL A 10 -43.34 -26.64 45.92
CA VAL A 10 -43.06 -27.22 44.60
C VAL A 10 -43.16 -26.19 43.48
N SER A 11 -44.21 -25.31 43.49
CA SER A 11 -44.32 -24.26 42.46
C SER A 11 -43.21 -23.24 42.54
N LEU A 12 -42.73 -22.95 43.75
CA LEU A 12 -41.62 -22.06 43.98
C LEU A 12 -40.30 -22.68 43.47
N LEU A 13 -40.05 -23.96 43.70
CA LEU A 13 -38.90 -24.69 43.17
C LEU A 13 -38.89 -24.75 41.64
N ILE A 14 -40.06 -25.01 41.03
CA ILE A 14 -40.18 -25.02 39.57
C ILE A 14 -39.93 -23.64 38.96
N SER A 15 -40.48 -22.56 39.53
CA SER A 15 -40.26 -21.20 39.05
C SER A 15 -38.83 -20.78 39.17
N LEU A 16 -38.13 -21.15 40.26
CA LEU A 16 -36.72 -20.86 40.50
C LEU A 16 -35.85 -21.65 39.52
N GLY A 17 -36.14 -22.90 39.25
CA GLY A 17 -35.45 -23.72 38.24
C GLY A 17 -35.60 -23.18 36.83
N LEU A 18 -36.79 -22.78 36.41
CA LEU A 18 -37.06 -22.15 35.12
C LEU A 18 -36.36 -20.80 34.97
N SER A 19 -36.37 -19.98 36.03
CA SER A 19 -35.67 -18.70 36.03
C SER A 19 -34.17 -18.87 35.90
N ALA A 20 -33.57 -19.84 36.62
CA ALA A 20 -32.14 -20.13 36.52
C ALA A 20 -31.75 -20.60 35.10
N LEU A 21 -32.59 -21.46 34.49
CA LEU A 21 -32.36 -21.94 33.13
C LEU A 21 -32.42 -20.81 32.10
N LEU A 22 -33.38 -19.89 32.21
CA LEU A 22 -33.47 -18.69 31.36
C LEU A 22 -32.25 -17.78 31.50
N LEU A 23 -31.78 -17.54 32.72
CA LEU A 23 -30.58 -16.74 32.95
C LEU A 23 -29.35 -17.38 32.32
N LEU A 24 -29.19 -18.71 32.39
CA LEU A 24 -28.07 -19.40 31.72
C LEU A 24 -28.15 -19.24 30.20
N LEU A 25 -29.31 -19.36 29.60
CA LEU A 25 -29.49 -19.18 28.15
C LEU A 25 -29.14 -17.73 27.72
N VAL A 26 -29.60 -16.73 28.47
CA VAL A 26 -29.28 -15.33 28.22
C VAL A 26 -27.77 -15.08 28.36
N ALA A 27 -27.14 -15.63 29.39
CA ALA A 27 -25.69 -15.52 29.60
C ALA A 27 -24.89 -16.15 28.46
N GLN A 28 -25.30 -17.34 27.98
CA GLN A 28 -24.65 -17.98 26.83
C GLN A 28 -24.82 -17.17 25.55
N PHE A 29 -26.02 -16.67 25.29
CA PHE A 29 -26.29 -15.84 24.13
C PHE A 29 -25.44 -14.55 24.16
N TYR A 30 -25.35 -13.90 25.33
CA TYR A 30 -24.53 -12.72 25.51
C TYR A 30 -23.03 -13.02 25.24
N ALA A 31 -22.50 -14.11 25.79
CA ALA A 31 -21.12 -14.52 25.58
C ALA A 31 -20.81 -14.77 24.10
N GLN A 32 -21.69 -15.48 23.38
CA GLN A 32 -21.56 -15.73 21.94
C GLN A 32 -21.59 -14.42 21.13
N THR A 33 -22.52 -13.52 21.47
CA THR A 33 -22.63 -12.21 20.80
C THR A 33 -21.37 -11.39 21.01
N GLN A 34 -20.79 -11.38 22.21
CA GLN A 34 -19.54 -10.70 22.50
C GLN A 34 -18.37 -11.25 21.68
N GLN A 35 -18.23 -12.57 21.57
CA GLN A 35 -17.20 -13.20 20.76
C GLN A 35 -17.36 -12.84 19.27
N GLN A 36 -18.57 -12.89 18.74
CA GLN A 36 -18.84 -12.51 17.35
C GLN A 36 -18.53 -11.03 17.10
N ASN A 37 -18.91 -10.14 18.02
CA ASN A 37 -18.61 -8.73 17.89
C ASN A 37 -17.09 -8.46 17.90
N GLN A 38 -16.34 -9.12 18.78
CA GLN A 38 -14.86 -8.99 18.79
C GLN A 38 -14.25 -9.45 17.46
N HIS A 39 -14.71 -10.58 16.94
CA HIS A 39 -14.25 -11.09 15.64
C HIS A 39 -14.54 -10.10 14.51
N LEU A 40 -15.74 -9.55 14.45
CA LEU A 40 -16.15 -8.55 13.45
C LEU A 40 -15.30 -7.28 13.54
N VAL A 41 -15.04 -6.77 14.75
CA VAL A 41 -14.19 -5.58 14.95
C VAL A 41 -12.78 -5.84 14.44
N LEU A 42 -12.19 -6.99 14.73
CA LEU A 42 -10.86 -7.35 14.25
C LEU A 42 -10.82 -7.51 12.73
N GLN A 43 -11.84 -8.09 12.13
CA GLN A 43 -11.96 -8.22 10.69
C GLN A 43 -12.09 -6.86 10.00
N LEU A 44 -12.94 -5.96 10.53
CA LEU A 44 -13.09 -4.61 10.02
C LEU A 44 -11.79 -3.80 10.15
N LYS A 45 -11.03 -3.98 11.24
CA LYS A 45 -9.73 -3.32 11.43
C LYS A 45 -8.75 -3.75 10.33
N LEU A 46 -8.62 -5.05 10.08
CA LEU A 46 -7.76 -5.56 9.00
C LEU A 46 -8.19 -5.04 7.64
N GLN A 47 -9.49 -5.14 7.34
CA GLN A 47 -10.05 -4.66 6.07
C GLN A 47 -9.77 -3.17 5.86
N ALA A 48 -10.04 -2.33 6.87
CA ALA A 48 -9.81 -0.88 6.79
C ALA A 48 -8.36 -0.55 6.50
N GLU A 49 -7.40 -1.22 7.18
CA GLU A 49 -5.98 -0.94 7.02
C GLU A 49 -5.45 -1.41 5.66
N LEU A 50 -5.83 -2.61 5.19
CA LEU A 50 -5.43 -3.07 3.86
C LEU A 50 -6.07 -2.22 2.74
N GLN A 51 -7.33 -1.81 2.90
CA GLN A 51 -7.99 -0.90 1.96
C GLN A 51 -7.31 0.47 1.92
N ARG A 52 -6.96 1.03 3.08
CA ARG A 52 -6.20 2.29 3.16
C ARG A 52 -4.86 2.17 2.47
N THR A 53 -4.15 1.09 2.72
CA THR A 53 -2.82 0.81 2.14
C THR A 53 -2.88 0.70 0.62
N ILE A 54 -3.80 -0.10 0.08
CA ILE A 54 -3.92 -0.26 -1.38
C ILE A 54 -4.35 1.05 -2.07
N GLN A 55 -5.20 1.85 -1.42
CA GLN A 55 -5.59 3.17 -1.93
C GLN A 55 -4.43 4.17 -1.91
N LEU A 56 -3.58 4.13 -0.88
CA LEU A 56 -2.38 4.95 -0.81
C LEU A 56 -1.42 4.62 -1.98
N ILE A 57 -1.11 3.34 -2.16
CA ILE A 57 -0.28 2.86 -3.28
C ILE A 57 -0.91 3.28 -4.62
N GLY A 58 -2.20 3.05 -4.79
CA GLY A 58 -2.92 3.41 -6.01
C GLY A 58 -2.95 4.91 -6.30
N LYS A 59 -3.02 5.74 -5.26
CA LYS A 59 -2.93 7.20 -5.41
C LYS A 59 -1.57 7.63 -5.94
N ASP A 60 -0.50 7.03 -5.44
CA ASP A 60 0.85 7.37 -5.89
C ASP A 60 1.12 6.85 -7.30
N LEU A 61 0.66 5.65 -7.64
CA LEU A 61 0.81 5.12 -8.99
C LEU A 61 0.07 5.96 -10.06
N ARG A 62 -1.03 6.64 -9.72
CA ARG A 62 -1.71 7.57 -10.65
C ARG A 62 -0.86 8.79 -11.01
N ARG A 63 0.15 9.11 -10.20
CA ARG A 63 1.07 10.24 -10.43
C ARG A 63 2.27 9.87 -11.29
N VAL A 64 2.49 8.57 -11.53
CA VAL A 64 3.61 8.11 -12.36
C VAL A 64 3.67 8.90 -13.66
N GLY A 65 4.85 9.41 -14.01
CA GLY A 65 5.05 10.23 -15.20
C GLY A 65 4.48 11.65 -15.12
N PHE A 66 3.93 12.08 -13.97
CA PHE A 66 3.46 13.45 -13.82
C PHE A 66 4.61 14.44 -13.96
N ARG A 67 4.37 15.47 -14.78
CA ARG A 67 5.24 16.63 -14.97
C ARG A 67 4.47 17.90 -14.64
N ALA A 68 5.16 18.94 -14.21
CA ALA A 68 4.49 20.22 -14.00
C ALA A 68 3.77 20.69 -15.30
N ALA A 69 2.51 21.05 -15.16
CA ALA A 69 1.66 21.50 -16.28
C ALA A 69 2.00 22.91 -16.79
N ASN A 70 3.16 23.48 -16.45
CA ASN A 70 3.52 24.83 -16.90
C ASN A 70 4.32 24.76 -18.20
N PRO A 71 3.75 25.17 -19.36
CA PRO A 71 4.44 25.15 -20.64
C PRO A 71 5.68 26.05 -20.72
N LYS A 72 5.91 26.90 -19.71
CA LYS A 72 7.15 27.69 -19.57
C LYS A 72 8.28 26.91 -18.90
N LEU A 73 7.99 25.72 -18.35
CA LEU A 73 8.96 24.80 -17.76
C LEU A 73 9.34 23.74 -18.81
N ILE A 74 9.85 24.20 -19.96
CA ILE A 74 10.08 23.38 -21.18
C ILE A 74 11.27 22.41 -20.99
N GLU A 75 12.11 22.61 -20.00
CA GLU A 75 13.28 21.76 -19.77
C GLU A 75 12.99 20.73 -18.70
N ASP A 76 12.22 19.72 -19.05
CA ASP A 76 12.05 18.56 -18.18
C ASP A 76 13.07 17.46 -18.53
N ASN A 77 13.44 16.69 -17.53
CA ASN A 77 14.38 15.59 -17.64
C ASN A 77 13.71 14.22 -17.51
N LEU A 78 12.39 14.17 -17.45
CA LEU A 78 11.67 12.91 -17.21
C LEU A 78 11.95 11.88 -18.31
N ALA A 79 12.05 12.31 -19.57
CA ALA A 79 12.37 11.42 -20.69
C ALA A 79 13.70 10.67 -20.50
N LEU A 80 14.64 11.18 -19.70
CA LEU A 80 15.87 10.47 -19.38
C LEU A 80 15.67 9.29 -18.41
N PHE A 81 14.56 9.25 -17.71
CA PHE A 81 14.20 8.20 -16.74
C PHE A 81 13.17 7.22 -17.28
N GLU A 82 12.66 7.43 -18.49
CA GLU A 82 11.70 6.55 -19.15
C GLU A 82 12.37 5.29 -19.69
N LEU A 83 11.70 4.13 -19.52
CA LEU A 83 12.29 2.81 -19.79
C LEU A 83 12.06 2.31 -21.21
N ASP A 84 11.07 2.82 -21.90
CA ASP A 84 10.66 2.37 -23.21
C ASP A 84 10.22 3.54 -24.12
N GLU A 85 10.01 3.23 -25.40
CA GLU A 85 9.50 4.22 -26.38
C GLU A 85 8.09 4.74 -26.04
N LYS A 86 7.40 4.12 -25.07
CA LYS A 86 6.07 4.53 -24.59
C LYS A 86 6.14 5.50 -23.41
N GLY A 87 7.32 5.90 -23.00
CA GLY A 87 7.51 6.88 -21.94
C GLY A 87 7.12 6.38 -20.54
N THR A 88 7.42 5.13 -20.19
CA THR A 88 7.10 4.60 -18.86
C THR A 88 8.14 4.93 -17.81
N ALA A 89 7.81 5.81 -16.87
CA ALA A 89 8.64 6.13 -15.71
C ALA A 89 8.38 5.18 -14.52
N ILE A 90 8.18 3.87 -14.81
CA ILE A 90 7.84 2.85 -13.82
C ILE A 90 8.42 1.49 -14.19
N THR A 91 8.86 0.74 -13.19
CA THR A 91 9.23 -0.67 -13.35
C THR A 91 8.55 -1.54 -12.29
N ILE A 92 8.17 -2.75 -12.69
CA ILE A 92 7.71 -3.80 -11.79
C ILE A 92 8.82 -4.85 -11.72
N ALA A 93 9.26 -5.18 -10.51
CA ALA A 93 10.37 -6.07 -10.25
C ALA A 93 10.05 -7.05 -9.12
N GLN A 94 11.01 -7.91 -8.81
CA GLN A 94 10.95 -8.84 -7.69
C GLN A 94 11.77 -8.28 -6.53
N ALA A 95 11.20 -8.24 -5.32
CA ALA A 95 11.94 -7.99 -4.09
C ALA A 95 12.69 -9.26 -3.63
N ASP A 96 13.79 -9.09 -2.85
CA ASP A 96 14.56 -10.22 -2.34
C ASP A 96 13.68 -11.17 -1.52
N ASN A 97 13.84 -12.46 -1.80
CA ASN A 97 13.08 -13.53 -1.12
C ASN A 97 11.55 -13.40 -1.20
N ALA A 98 11.03 -12.59 -2.13
CA ALA A 98 9.61 -12.40 -2.36
C ALA A 98 9.18 -12.97 -3.72
N PRO A 99 7.87 -13.19 -3.95
CA PRO A 99 7.36 -13.62 -5.26
C PRO A 99 7.68 -12.61 -6.38
N SER A 100 7.60 -13.05 -7.62
CA SER A 100 7.69 -12.15 -8.78
C SER A 100 6.65 -11.04 -8.71
N ASN A 101 6.98 -9.88 -9.27
CA ASN A 101 6.11 -8.69 -9.29
C ASN A 101 5.74 -8.14 -7.89
N SER A 102 6.58 -8.39 -6.90
CA SER A 102 6.38 -7.98 -5.51
C SER A 102 6.92 -6.59 -5.19
N CYS A 103 7.47 -5.90 -6.18
CA CYS A 103 8.03 -4.57 -6.05
C CYS A 103 7.68 -3.69 -7.24
N VAL A 104 7.50 -2.40 -6.98
CA VAL A 104 7.33 -1.36 -7.98
C VAL A 104 8.20 -0.16 -7.63
N LEU A 105 8.89 0.39 -8.63
CA LEU A 105 9.64 1.66 -8.53
C LEU A 105 9.17 2.60 -9.63
N PHE A 106 9.07 3.90 -9.32
CA PHE A 106 8.56 4.89 -10.27
C PHE A 106 9.00 6.30 -9.91
N PHE A 107 8.97 7.18 -10.93
CA PHE A 107 9.22 8.60 -10.80
C PHE A 107 7.97 9.44 -11.08
N TYR A 108 7.86 10.57 -10.39
CA TYR A 108 7.03 11.71 -10.76
C TYR A 108 7.57 13.00 -10.15
N ASP A 109 7.28 14.14 -10.78
CA ASP A 109 7.65 15.48 -10.30
C ASP A 109 6.78 15.86 -9.08
N LEU A 110 7.31 15.61 -7.87
CA LEU A 110 6.58 15.84 -6.61
C LEU A 110 6.38 17.32 -6.32
N ASN A 111 7.41 18.12 -6.61
CA ASN A 111 7.46 19.54 -6.24
C ASN A 111 6.91 20.46 -7.34
N SER A 112 6.49 19.87 -8.47
CA SER A 112 5.92 20.57 -9.63
C SER A 112 6.86 21.64 -10.23
N ASN A 113 8.16 21.40 -10.16
CA ASN A 113 9.17 22.31 -10.71
C ASN A 113 9.49 22.05 -12.21
N GLY A 114 8.91 20.98 -12.79
CA GLY A 114 9.12 20.54 -14.17
C GLY A 114 10.32 19.64 -14.36
N CYS A 115 10.96 19.18 -13.28
CA CYS A 115 12.12 18.29 -13.33
C CYS A 115 11.93 17.13 -12.36
N ILE A 116 12.56 16.00 -12.64
CA ILE A 116 12.82 14.98 -11.64
C ILE A 116 14.03 15.44 -10.83
N GLY A 117 13.80 15.74 -9.53
CA GLY A 117 14.79 16.30 -8.62
C GLY A 117 14.75 17.82 -8.51
N GLU A 118 15.84 18.39 -8.02
CA GLU A 118 16.00 19.82 -7.77
C GLU A 118 16.80 20.48 -8.90
N LYS A 119 16.28 21.60 -9.43
CA LYS A 119 16.97 22.37 -10.47
C LYS A 119 18.36 22.84 -10.04
N TYR A 120 19.31 22.77 -10.97
CA TYR A 120 20.66 23.22 -10.76
C TYR A 120 20.86 24.75 -11.00
N THR A 121 22.06 25.28 -10.79
CA THR A 121 22.46 26.71 -10.71
C THR A 121 21.97 27.64 -11.83
N LYS A 122 21.48 27.14 -12.96
CA LYS A 122 20.92 27.95 -14.06
C LYS A 122 19.41 27.77 -14.23
N ASN A 123 18.74 27.25 -13.21
CA ASN A 123 17.32 26.95 -13.25
C ASN A 123 16.93 25.95 -14.35
N THR A 124 17.87 25.07 -14.74
CA THR A 124 17.68 23.99 -15.73
C THR A 124 17.91 22.63 -15.08
N CYS A 125 17.28 21.61 -15.59
CA CYS A 125 17.48 20.22 -15.16
C CYS A 125 18.15 19.34 -16.21
N VAL A 126 18.38 19.88 -17.40
CA VAL A 126 19.12 19.21 -18.46
C VAL A 126 20.25 20.11 -19.00
N ASN A 127 21.33 19.48 -19.46
CA ASN A 127 22.39 20.11 -20.21
C ASN A 127 22.69 19.24 -21.44
N GLY A 128 22.12 19.62 -22.58
CA GLY A 128 22.09 18.79 -23.75
C GLY A 128 21.32 17.49 -23.49
N VAL A 129 22.01 16.34 -23.58
CA VAL A 129 21.42 15.01 -23.38
C VAL A 129 21.64 14.44 -21.98
N LYS A 130 22.05 15.27 -21.02
CA LYS A 130 22.35 14.85 -19.66
C LYS A 130 21.41 15.49 -18.64
N ASN A 131 21.00 14.71 -17.66
CA ASN A 131 20.44 15.25 -16.44
C ASN A 131 21.49 16.00 -15.65
N VAL A 132 21.14 17.18 -15.13
CA VAL A 132 21.93 17.95 -14.18
C VAL A 132 21.17 18.33 -12.93
N ALA A 133 19.92 17.89 -12.80
CA ALA A 133 19.15 18.02 -11.58
C ALA A 133 19.79 17.19 -10.46
N LYS A 134 19.80 17.76 -9.24
CA LYS A 134 20.29 17.09 -8.04
C LYS A 134 19.14 16.44 -7.28
N ASN A 135 19.50 15.56 -6.34
CA ASN A 135 18.54 14.95 -5.41
C ASN A 135 17.35 14.27 -6.13
N ILE A 136 17.63 13.64 -7.27
CA ILE A 136 16.60 12.94 -8.07
C ILE A 136 15.95 11.79 -7.27
N GLU A 137 16.68 11.25 -6.30
CA GLU A 137 16.19 10.22 -5.39
C GLU A 137 15.00 10.68 -4.53
N LYS A 138 14.79 11.99 -4.35
CA LYS A 138 13.62 12.53 -3.63
C LYS A 138 12.32 12.36 -4.38
N GLU A 139 12.38 12.07 -5.67
CA GLU A 139 11.23 11.86 -6.55
C GLU A 139 11.21 10.46 -7.16
N LEU A 140 12.05 9.57 -6.63
CA LEU A 140 11.98 8.13 -6.83
C LEU A 140 11.16 7.50 -5.70
N PHE A 141 10.05 6.90 -6.05
CA PHE A 141 9.12 6.24 -5.15
C PHE A 141 9.09 4.74 -5.38
N GLY A 142 8.57 4.01 -4.41
CA GLY A 142 8.42 2.58 -4.57
C GLY A 142 7.70 1.92 -3.41
N TYR A 143 7.24 0.73 -3.68
CA TYR A 143 6.63 -0.18 -2.71
C TYR A 143 7.15 -1.59 -2.95
N LYS A 144 7.42 -2.33 -1.90
CA LYS A 144 7.84 -3.72 -1.99
C LYS A 144 7.30 -4.57 -0.84
N LEU A 145 7.21 -5.86 -1.10
CA LEU A 145 7.03 -6.85 -0.06
C LEU A 145 8.42 -7.24 0.48
N ASN A 146 8.64 -7.06 1.78
CA ASN A 146 9.83 -7.53 2.48
C ASN A 146 9.39 -8.48 3.61
N GLY A 147 9.67 -9.77 3.44
CA GLY A 147 9.17 -10.79 4.36
C GLY A 147 7.64 -10.77 4.44
N LYS A 148 7.11 -10.25 5.55
CA LYS A 148 5.67 -10.15 5.81
C LYS A 148 5.18 -8.71 5.88
N MET A 149 6.01 -7.74 5.47
CA MET A 149 5.70 -6.32 5.57
C MET A 149 5.72 -5.65 4.22
N ILE A 150 4.90 -4.59 4.09
CA ILE A 150 5.01 -3.66 2.97
C ILE A 150 5.95 -2.55 3.39
N GLU A 151 6.99 -2.36 2.61
CA GLU A 151 7.87 -1.21 2.74
C GLU A 151 7.60 -0.19 1.64
N THR A 152 7.67 1.09 2.00
CA THR A 152 7.70 2.20 1.07
C THR A 152 9.11 2.77 0.97
N LYS A 153 9.50 3.20 -0.23
CA LYS A 153 10.80 3.84 -0.43
C LYS A 153 10.76 5.27 0.06
N GLN A 154 11.59 5.54 1.08
CA GLN A 154 11.87 6.90 1.53
C GLN A 154 13.25 7.33 1.00
N THR A 155 13.30 8.46 0.38
CA THR A 155 14.29 8.93 -0.57
C THR A 155 15.52 9.60 0.07
N TYR A 156 16.23 8.94 0.97
CA TYR A 156 17.35 9.59 1.65
C TYR A 156 18.76 9.03 1.38
N LYS A 157 18.89 8.03 0.52
CA LYS A 157 20.22 7.49 0.20
C LYS A 157 20.45 7.45 -1.31
N ASN A 158 21.52 8.06 -1.74
CA ASN A 158 21.94 8.16 -3.14
C ASN A 158 21.98 6.80 -3.83
N VAL A 159 21.05 6.59 -4.73
CA VAL A 159 21.01 5.40 -5.58
C VAL A 159 21.35 5.77 -7.01
N VAL A 160 21.15 7.03 -7.39
CA VAL A 160 21.34 7.50 -8.76
C VAL A 160 22.31 8.66 -8.77
N ASN A 161 23.28 8.60 -9.67
CA ASN A 161 24.18 9.73 -9.93
C ASN A 161 23.37 10.89 -10.53
N ALA A 162 23.44 12.07 -9.91
CA ALA A 162 22.72 13.25 -10.37
C ALA A 162 23.11 13.67 -11.79
N ASP A 163 24.37 13.49 -12.18
CA ASP A 163 24.86 13.81 -13.52
C ASP A 163 24.86 12.55 -14.40
N CYS A 164 23.67 12.21 -14.96
CA CYS A 164 23.46 10.98 -15.70
C CYS A 164 22.94 11.22 -17.13
N ARG A 165 23.26 10.32 -18.07
CA ARG A 165 22.60 10.16 -19.37
C ARG A 165 21.45 9.15 -19.24
N SER A 166 20.61 9.04 -20.27
CA SER A 166 19.41 8.18 -20.22
C SER A 166 19.67 6.78 -19.67
N GLU A 167 20.71 6.08 -20.16
CA GLU A 167 21.04 4.72 -19.69
C GLU A 167 21.35 4.69 -18.19
N ASP A 168 22.13 5.66 -17.70
CA ASP A 168 22.49 5.77 -16.28
C ASP A 168 21.29 6.23 -15.44
N CYS A 169 20.47 7.17 -15.95
CA CYS A 169 19.29 7.64 -15.25
C CYS A 169 18.23 6.55 -15.11
N GLN A 170 18.00 5.77 -16.19
CA GLN A 170 17.09 4.63 -16.20
C GLN A 170 17.53 3.51 -15.25
N SER A 171 18.83 3.42 -14.97
CA SER A 171 19.37 2.40 -14.07
C SER A 171 18.73 2.42 -12.68
N ALA A 172 18.24 3.57 -12.25
CA ALA A 172 17.48 3.71 -11.00
C ALA A 172 16.22 2.84 -10.95
N LEU A 173 15.60 2.59 -12.12
CA LEU A 173 14.42 1.75 -12.26
C LEU A 173 14.73 0.34 -12.73
N THR A 174 15.80 0.16 -13.55
CA THR A 174 16.10 -1.10 -14.23
C THR A 174 17.06 -2.01 -13.50
N GLN A 175 17.98 -1.45 -12.72
CA GLN A 175 18.85 -2.27 -11.89
C GLN A 175 18.06 -2.88 -10.74
N SER A 176 17.14 -3.76 -11.04
CA SER A 176 16.39 -4.72 -10.19
C SER A 176 16.54 -4.55 -8.65
N THR A 177 16.73 -3.32 -8.21
CA THR A 177 17.22 -3.04 -6.89
C THR A 177 16.11 -2.49 -6.02
N CYS A 178 14.96 -3.15 -6.09
CA CYS A 178 14.06 -3.14 -4.96
C CYS A 178 14.80 -3.45 -3.65
N ASN A 179 16.00 -3.96 -3.76
CA ASN A 179 16.82 -4.47 -2.67
C ASN A 179 18.03 -3.60 -2.38
N ALA A 180 18.55 -2.89 -3.38
CA ALA A 180 19.70 -2.01 -3.18
C ALA A 180 19.29 -0.61 -2.72
N GLY A 181 20.21 0.06 -2.07
CA GLY A 181 20.17 1.49 -1.86
C GLY A 181 19.50 1.97 -0.58
N GLY A 182 19.02 1.11 0.30
CA GLY A 182 18.42 1.53 1.59
C GLY A 182 17.26 2.53 1.45
N GLY A 183 16.85 3.13 2.55
CA GLY A 183 15.77 4.14 2.55
C GLY A 183 14.37 3.55 2.43
N TRP A 184 14.19 2.29 2.76
CA TRP A 184 12.90 1.63 2.89
C TRP A 184 12.41 1.70 4.33
N THR A 185 11.11 1.88 4.51
CA THR A 185 10.45 1.98 5.81
C THR A 185 9.15 1.20 5.77
N ASP A 186 8.85 0.51 6.84
CA ASP A 186 7.59 -0.22 7.00
C ASP A 186 6.39 0.72 6.91
N LEU A 187 5.38 0.30 6.16
CA LEU A 187 4.15 1.05 5.96
C LEU A 187 3.08 0.68 6.98
N LEU A 188 3.17 -0.51 7.56
CA LEU A 188 2.23 -1.06 8.52
C LEU A 188 2.95 -1.41 9.83
N ASP A 189 2.19 -1.57 10.91
CA ASP A 189 2.73 -2.09 12.18
C ASP A 189 2.88 -3.62 12.11
N GLU A 190 4.13 -4.10 12.13
CA GLU A 190 4.48 -5.53 12.10
C GLU A 190 3.91 -6.36 13.26
N LYS A 191 3.61 -5.69 14.39
CA LYS A 191 3.01 -6.35 15.55
C LYS A 191 1.53 -6.65 15.37
N GLU A 192 0.87 -5.92 14.49
CA GLU A 192 -0.57 -6.03 14.27
C GLU A 192 -0.91 -6.77 12.98
N PHE A 193 -0.12 -6.57 11.91
CA PHE A 193 -0.44 -7.05 10.57
C PHE A 193 0.70 -7.87 9.97
N GLU A 194 0.37 -8.95 9.29
CA GLU A 194 1.27 -9.72 8.45
C GLU A 194 0.71 -9.77 7.03
N ILE A 195 1.51 -9.35 6.06
CA ILE A 195 1.14 -9.35 4.64
C ILE A 195 1.57 -10.68 4.02
N SER A 196 0.63 -11.36 3.42
CA SER A 196 0.85 -12.63 2.72
C SER A 196 1.08 -12.45 1.23
N GLN A 197 0.59 -11.35 0.64
CA GLN A 197 0.74 -11.04 -0.78
C GLN A 197 0.78 -9.54 -1.01
N LEU A 198 1.75 -9.10 -1.80
CA LEU A 198 1.75 -7.82 -2.51
C LEU A 198 2.22 -8.12 -3.93
N ARG A 199 1.39 -7.77 -4.93
CA ARG A 199 1.70 -8.04 -6.33
C ARG A 199 1.21 -6.92 -7.23
N PHE A 200 2.03 -6.60 -8.23
CA PHE A 200 1.76 -5.59 -9.25
C PHE A 200 1.77 -6.26 -10.62
N ASP A 201 0.66 -6.23 -11.33
CA ASP A 201 0.55 -6.83 -12.65
C ASP A 201 0.15 -5.77 -13.69
N TRP A 202 0.89 -5.72 -14.81
CA TRP A 202 0.51 -4.89 -15.94
C TRP A 202 -0.83 -5.35 -16.54
N LEU A 203 -1.70 -4.41 -16.83
CA LEU A 203 -2.88 -4.69 -17.64
C LEU A 203 -2.48 -4.94 -19.10
N LYS A 204 -3.25 -5.75 -19.81
CA LYS A 204 -2.96 -6.17 -21.20
C LYS A 204 -2.67 -5.03 -22.18
N ALA A 205 -3.24 -3.84 -21.95
CA ALA A 205 -3.03 -2.66 -22.80
C ALA A 205 -1.81 -1.83 -22.40
N GLY A 206 -1.07 -2.19 -21.32
CA GLY A 206 0.04 -1.37 -20.79
C GLY A 206 -0.40 -0.02 -20.20
N LYS A 207 -1.69 0.27 -20.16
CA LYS A 207 -2.23 1.56 -19.68
C LYS A 207 -2.64 1.57 -18.21
N GLY A 208 -2.25 0.56 -17.46
CA GLY A 208 -2.58 0.47 -16.04
C GLY A 208 -1.95 -0.72 -15.35
N ILE A 209 -2.08 -0.73 -14.04
CA ILE A 209 -1.53 -1.74 -13.15
C ILE A 209 -2.64 -2.26 -12.24
N GLU A 210 -2.74 -3.57 -12.10
CA GLU A 210 -3.51 -4.21 -11.05
C GLU A 210 -2.62 -4.44 -9.85
N ILE A 211 -3.07 -3.98 -8.68
CA ILE A 211 -2.43 -4.22 -7.39
C ILE A 211 -3.24 -5.29 -6.68
N LYS A 212 -2.59 -6.34 -6.18
CA LYS A 212 -3.21 -7.35 -5.32
C LYS A 212 -2.55 -7.32 -3.96
N LEU A 213 -3.36 -7.23 -2.93
CA LEU A 213 -2.92 -7.15 -1.55
C LEU A 213 -3.71 -8.11 -0.69
N ALA A 214 -3.01 -8.98 0.04
CA ALA A 214 -3.61 -9.88 1.01
C ALA A 214 -2.78 -9.91 2.30
N GLY A 215 -3.46 -10.12 3.43
CA GLY A 215 -2.81 -10.20 4.72
C GLY A 215 -3.74 -10.72 5.81
N HIS A 216 -3.19 -10.85 7.00
CA HIS A 216 -3.91 -11.30 8.18
C HIS A 216 -3.43 -10.55 9.43
N LEU A 217 -4.19 -10.65 10.50
CA LEU A 217 -3.74 -10.15 11.80
C LEU A 217 -2.66 -11.06 12.38
N ALA A 218 -1.56 -10.48 12.88
CA ALA A 218 -0.43 -11.23 13.44
C ALA A 218 -0.85 -12.17 14.58
N ALA A 219 -1.74 -11.70 15.48
CA ALA A 219 -2.25 -12.48 16.60
C ALA A 219 -3.37 -13.46 16.22
N TYR A 220 -4.07 -13.24 15.08
CA TYR A 220 -5.26 -14.01 14.67
C TYR A 220 -5.17 -14.39 13.19
N LYS A 221 -4.29 -15.32 12.85
CA LYS A 221 -3.99 -15.72 11.46
C LYS A 221 -5.19 -16.22 10.65
N HIS A 222 -6.27 -16.66 11.32
CA HIS A 222 -7.52 -17.06 10.68
C HIS A 222 -8.36 -15.87 10.20
N ILE A 223 -8.07 -14.64 10.68
CA ILE A 223 -8.71 -13.41 10.21
C ILE A 223 -7.85 -12.88 9.06
N GLN A 224 -8.31 -13.15 7.85
CA GLN A 224 -7.63 -12.83 6.60
C GLN A 224 -8.48 -11.89 5.77
N TYR A 225 -7.83 -11.05 4.98
CA TYR A 225 -8.49 -10.20 3.99
C TYR A 225 -7.62 -10.06 2.74
N GLU A 226 -8.29 -10.08 1.60
CA GLU A 226 -7.69 -9.87 0.28
C GLU A 226 -8.44 -8.76 -0.44
N THR A 227 -7.72 -7.93 -1.18
CA THR A 227 -8.27 -6.85 -1.98
C THR A 227 -7.44 -6.63 -3.23
N SER A 228 -8.05 -6.07 -4.25
CA SER A 228 -7.36 -5.64 -5.47
C SER A 228 -7.82 -4.25 -5.89
N LEU A 229 -6.92 -3.55 -6.60
CA LEU A 229 -7.19 -2.24 -7.15
C LEU A 229 -6.56 -2.12 -8.54
N VAL A 230 -7.36 -1.72 -9.50
CA VAL A 230 -6.88 -1.35 -10.84
C VAL A 230 -6.59 0.14 -10.88
N VAL A 231 -5.37 0.48 -11.28
CA VAL A 231 -4.88 1.87 -11.35
C VAL A 231 -4.55 2.20 -12.81
N PRO A 232 -5.28 3.14 -13.44
CA PRO A 232 -4.89 3.66 -14.73
C PRO A 232 -3.67 4.58 -14.57
N LEU A 233 -2.73 4.50 -15.51
CA LEU A 233 -1.56 5.38 -15.60
C LEU A 233 -1.92 6.55 -16.54
N LEU A 234 -2.21 7.70 -15.94
CA LEU A 234 -2.85 8.82 -16.65
C LEU A 234 -1.87 9.73 -17.41
N ASN A 235 -0.59 9.69 -17.02
CA ASN A 235 0.43 10.60 -17.56
C ASN A 235 1.41 9.88 -18.52
N GLN A 236 1.03 8.72 -19.02
CA GLN A 236 1.77 8.06 -20.10
C GLN A 236 1.30 8.62 -21.43
N GLU A 237 2.21 9.05 -22.28
CA GLU A 237 1.90 9.47 -23.65
C GLU A 237 1.40 8.28 -24.48
N GLU A 238 0.45 8.55 -25.38
CA GLU A 238 -0.11 7.55 -26.32
C GLU A 238 0.88 7.23 -27.44
#